data_c65b832320e9630b44f3637345fe3656
#
_entry.id   c65b832320e9630b44f3637345fe3656
#
_cell.length_a   1.000
_cell.length_b   1.000
_cell.length_c   1.000
_cell.angle_alpha   90.00
_cell.angle_beta   90.00
_cell.angle_gamma   90.00
#
_symmetry.space_group_name_H-M   'P 1'
#
loop_
_entity.id
_entity.type
_entity.pdbx_description
1 polymer ?
#
loop_
_entity_poly.entity_id
_entity_poly.type
_entity_poly.pdbx_seq_one_letter_code
_entity_poly.pdbx_strand_id
1 'polypeptide(L)'
;GESLRRMEISFYQVDVFTKHLFGGNPLAVFPQAQDFKEEDLQKVAREMNLSETTFVYPSTSEEADFDVRIFTPTCEIPFAGHPTLGTAYVLRENGLVTKDKNPLRLNFKAGIIPVWAEEDKGFMQHPPAKFLQELERSEKISQALGLGLKCLDDRFPIQVVSTGFPALLVPVISLDNIKEVAINAQVLDEVLEPLGIDMVYAFTTQVVHSSFTLHSRAFAPSMGIPEDPATGSVSGAVGAYLAKYDVIEKEKLGDIKIEQGYEMKRPSSIYVQV
;
A
#
# COMPACT_ATOMS: atom_id res chain seq x y z
N GLY A 1 -35.42 12.33 -28.39
CA GLY A 1 -34.14 11.75 -28.06
C GLY A 1 -33.46 12.62 -27.04
N GLU A 2 -33.25 12.11 -25.82
CA GLU A 2 -32.40 12.75 -24.84
C GLU A 2 -30.98 12.84 -25.41
N SER A 3 -30.48 14.05 -25.53
CA SER A 3 -29.08 14.31 -25.88
C SER A 3 -28.22 13.63 -24.84
N LEU A 4 -27.47 12.59 -25.22
CA LEU A 4 -26.42 12.01 -24.41
C LEU A 4 -25.41 13.14 -24.10
N ARG A 5 -25.46 13.70 -22.91
CA ARG A 5 -24.44 14.65 -22.45
C ARG A 5 -23.12 13.88 -22.37
N ARG A 6 -22.23 14.14 -23.30
CA ARG A 6 -20.87 13.64 -23.24
C ARG A 6 -20.16 14.41 -22.13
N MET A 7 -19.69 13.71 -21.12
CA MET A 7 -18.86 14.24 -20.06
C MET A 7 -17.41 13.76 -20.32
N GLU A 8 -16.48 14.67 -20.34
CA GLU A 8 -15.06 14.38 -20.47
C GLU A 8 -14.38 14.78 -19.15
N ILE A 9 -13.76 13.82 -18.49
CA ILE A 9 -13.00 14.04 -17.26
C ILE A 9 -11.60 13.49 -17.45
N SER A 10 -10.60 14.33 -17.24
CA SER A 10 -9.20 13.94 -17.35
C SER A 10 -8.77 13.11 -16.14
N PHE A 11 -7.99 12.08 -16.37
CA PHE A 11 -7.30 11.34 -15.35
C PHE A 11 -5.89 10.97 -15.78
N TYR A 12 -5.06 10.62 -14.80
CA TYR A 12 -3.70 10.15 -15.02
C TYR A 12 -3.56 8.76 -14.40
N GLN A 13 -2.92 7.86 -15.13
CA GLN A 13 -2.47 6.60 -14.57
C GLN A 13 -0.97 6.68 -14.36
N VAL A 14 -0.53 6.40 -13.13
CA VAL A 14 0.88 6.43 -12.73
C VAL A 14 1.27 5.12 -12.07
N ASP A 15 2.53 4.76 -12.19
CA ASP A 15 3.13 3.62 -11.49
C ASP A 15 3.92 4.14 -10.29
N VAL A 16 3.50 3.75 -9.08
CA VAL A 16 4.10 4.20 -7.81
C VAL A 16 5.09 3.16 -7.30
N PHE A 17 6.14 3.60 -6.60
CA PHE A 17 7.24 2.77 -6.10
C PHE A 17 8.08 2.11 -7.19
N THR A 18 8.29 2.81 -8.29
CA THR A 18 9.14 2.37 -9.39
C THR A 18 9.72 3.57 -10.15
N LYS A 19 10.85 3.36 -10.79
CA LYS A 19 11.42 4.29 -11.79
C LYS A 19 11.10 3.86 -13.22
N HIS A 20 10.43 2.72 -13.41
CA HIS A 20 10.16 2.13 -14.70
C HIS A 20 8.67 1.97 -14.95
N LEU A 21 8.23 2.29 -16.16
CA LEU A 21 6.86 2.01 -16.58
C LEU A 21 6.55 0.52 -16.46
N PHE A 22 5.32 0.20 -16.10
CA PHE A 22 4.78 -1.16 -15.98
C PHE A 22 5.33 -1.96 -14.78
N GLY A 23 6.12 -1.31 -13.92
CA GLY A 23 6.46 -1.80 -12.60
C GLY A 23 5.63 -1.14 -11.51
N GLY A 24 5.93 -1.41 -10.25
CA GLY A 24 5.29 -0.77 -9.11
C GLY A 24 3.79 -0.99 -8.98
N ASN A 25 3.13 -0.10 -8.26
CA ASN A 25 1.68 -0.14 -8.03
C ASN A 25 0.96 0.91 -8.89
N PRO A 26 0.11 0.50 -9.84
CA PRO A 26 -0.60 1.43 -10.69
C PRO A 26 -1.71 2.14 -9.92
N LEU A 27 -1.85 3.44 -10.19
CA LEU A 27 -2.84 4.31 -9.57
C LEU A 27 -3.52 5.15 -10.64
N ALA A 28 -4.85 5.23 -10.60
CA ALA A 28 -5.60 6.21 -11.36
C ALA A 28 -5.89 7.43 -10.48
N VAL A 29 -5.56 8.62 -10.96
CA VAL A 29 -5.78 9.88 -10.27
C VAL A 29 -6.68 10.77 -11.12
N PHE A 30 -7.82 11.16 -10.55
CA PHE A 30 -8.73 12.17 -11.12
C PHE A 30 -8.46 13.50 -10.40
N PRO A 31 -7.63 14.40 -10.96
CA PRO A 31 -7.13 15.57 -10.23
C PRO A 31 -8.17 16.68 -10.07
N GLN A 32 -9.27 16.61 -10.80
CA GLN A 32 -10.39 17.55 -10.76
C GLN A 32 -11.71 16.77 -10.83
N ALA A 33 -12.13 16.27 -9.67
CA ALA A 33 -13.24 15.31 -9.57
C ALA A 33 -14.61 15.96 -9.28
N GLN A 34 -14.71 17.31 -9.27
CA GLN A 34 -15.90 18.04 -8.88
C GLN A 34 -17.12 17.72 -9.77
N ASP A 35 -16.91 17.34 -11.01
CA ASP A 35 -17.97 17.06 -11.97
C ASP A 35 -18.57 15.65 -11.84
N PHE A 36 -17.94 14.77 -11.05
CA PHE A 36 -18.50 13.45 -10.75
C PHE A 36 -19.67 13.56 -9.79
N LYS A 37 -20.70 12.75 -10.03
CA LYS A 37 -21.73 12.50 -9.03
C LYS A 37 -21.17 11.55 -7.95
N GLU A 38 -21.62 11.74 -6.71
CA GLU A 38 -21.24 10.89 -5.58
C GLU A 38 -21.42 9.40 -5.87
N GLU A 39 -22.57 9.05 -6.49
CA GLU A 39 -22.93 7.66 -6.83
C GLU A 39 -22.04 7.01 -7.89
N ASP A 40 -21.27 7.79 -8.63
CA ASP A 40 -20.43 7.28 -9.72
C ASP A 40 -18.97 6.99 -9.29
N LEU A 41 -18.52 7.55 -8.18
CA LEU A 41 -17.12 7.39 -7.73
C LEU A 41 -16.72 5.92 -7.58
N GLN A 42 -17.54 5.13 -6.88
CA GLN A 42 -17.26 3.69 -6.70
C GLN A 42 -17.35 2.92 -8.02
N LYS A 43 -18.27 3.30 -8.92
CA LYS A 43 -18.38 2.69 -10.25
C LYS A 43 -17.15 2.95 -11.10
N VAL A 44 -16.63 4.19 -11.05
CA VAL A 44 -15.40 4.56 -11.75
C VAL A 44 -14.20 3.79 -11.22
N ALA A 45 -14.06 3.67 -9.91
CA ALA A 45 -12.99 2.90 -9.30
C ALA A 45 -13.05 1.41 -9.70
N ARG A 46 -14.25 0.85 -9.78
CA ARG A 46 -14.46 -0.53 -10.26
C ARG A 46 -14.11 -0.67 -11.74
N GLU A 47 -14.50 0.30 -12.57
CA GLU A 47 -14.19 0.31 -14.01
C GLU A 47 -12.69 0.40 -14.26
N MET A 48 -11.98 1.24 -13.50
CA MET A 48 -10.52 1.35 -13.57
C MET A 48 -9.83 0.04 -13.19
N ASN A 49 -10.40 -0.70 -12.25
CA ASN A 49 -9.95 -2.02 -11.81
C ASN A 49 -8.47 -2.05 -11.38
N LEU A 50 -8.02 -0.98 -10.76
CA LEU A 50 -6.72 -0.87 -10.11
C LEU A 50 -6.89 -1.05 -8.60
N SER A 51 -5.82 -1.34 -7.87
CA SER A 51 -5.87 -1.49 -6.40
C SER A 51 -6.58 -0.30 -5.75
N GLU A 52 -6.23 0.92 -6.17
CA GLU A 52 -6.92 2.13 -5.76
C GLU A 52 -7.07 3.13 -6.92
N THR A 53 -8.08 3.98 -6.74
CA THR A 53 -8.35 5.16 -7.57
C THR A 53 -8.57 6.34 -6.66
N THR A 54 -7.95 7.49 -6.95
CA THR A 54 -8.10 8.70 -6.15
C THR A 54 -8.87 9.78 -6.90
N PHE A 55 -9.68 10.51 -6.12
CA PHE A 55 -10.48 11.63 -6.58
C PHE A 55 -10.08 12.88 -5.78
N VAL A 56 -9.63 13.91 -6.48
CA VAL A 56 -9.08 15.13 -5.89
C VAL A 56 -10.08 16.27 -6.02
N TYR A 57 -10.27 16.99 -4.94
CA TYR A 57 -11.18 18.15 -4.83
C TYR A 57 -10.43 19.36 -4.29
N PRO A 58 -10.93 20.59 -4.55
CA PRO A 58 -10.48 21.75 -3.80
C PRO A 58 -10.64 21.50 -2.30
N SER A 59 -9.68 21.99 -1.50
CA SER A 59 -9.69 21.75 -0.07
C SER A 59 -10.88 22.44 0.61
N THR A 60 -11.52 21.74 1.54
CA THR A 60 -12.50 22.29 2.48
C THR A 60 -11.86 22.86 3.74
N SER A 61 -10.56 22.65 3.94
CA SER A 61 -9.76 23.10 5.08
C SER A 61 -8.69 24.10 4.64
N GLU A 62 -8.49 25.17 5.42
CA GLU A 62 -7.37 26.09 5.21
C GLU A 62 -6.00 25.46 5.52
N GLU A 63 -5.99 24.38 6.29
CA GLU A 63 -4.78 23.66 6.66
C GLU A 63 -4.30 22.64 5.60
N ALA A 64 -5.11 22.40 4.57
CA ALA A 64 -4.80 21.47 3.49
C ALA A 64 -4.84 22.15 2.13
N ASP A 65 -4.15 21.56 1.16
CA ASP A 65 -4.10 22.06 -0.21
C ASP A 65 -5.21 21.45 -1.07
N PHE A 66 -5.54 20.18 -0.83
CA PHE A 66 -6.60 19.43 -1.52
C PHE A 66 -7.28 18.45 -0.58
N ASP A 67 -8.54 18.17 -0.87
CA ASP A 67 -9.23 17.01 -0.32
C ASP A 67 -9.08 15.84 -1.28
N VAL A 68 -8.81 14.64 -0.76
CA VAL A 68 -8.61 13.44 -1.56
C VAL A 68 -9.44 12.27 -1.01
N ARG A 69 -10.16 11.61 -1.91
CA ARG A 69 -10.89 10.39 -1.59
C ARG A 69 -10.25 9.21 -2.30
N ILE A 70 -10.18 8.07 -1.61
CA ILE A 70 -9.53 6.85 -2.10
C ILE A 70 -10.55 5.74 -2.16
N PHE A 71 -10.65 5.09 -3.32
CA PHE A 71 -11.52 3.95 -3.55
C PHE A 71 -10.72 2.75 -4.03
N THR A 72 -10.99 1.59 -3.42
CA THR A 72 -10.65 0.29 -4.00
C THR A 72 -11.74 -0.10 -5.02
N PRO A 73 -11.61 -1.21 -5.75
CA PRO A 73 -12.68 -1.68 -6.61
C PRO A 73 -14.01 -1.97 -5.88
N THR A 74 -13.99 -2.17 -4.56
CA THR A 74 -15.16 -2.58 -3.77
C THR A 74 -15.63 -1.58 -2.73
N CYS A 75 -14.77 -0.69 -2.24
CA CYS A 75 -15.11 0.24 -1.16
C CYS A 75 -14.21 1.48 -1.14
N GLU A 76 -14.70 2.51 -0.47
CA GLU A 76 -13.88 3.67 -0.09
C GLU A 76 -13.05 3.35 1.15
N ILE A 77 -11.80 3.79 1.17
CA ILE A 77 -10.89 3.63 2.30
C ILE A 77 -10.40 4.97 2.83
N PRO A 78 -10.14 5.08 4.14
CA PRO A 78 -9.80 6.36 4.77
C PRO A 78 -8.37 6.83 4.48
N PHE A 79 -7.47 5.90 4.16
CA PHE A 79 -6.06 6.17 3.89
C PHE A 79 -5.39 5.00 3.18
N ALA A 80 -4.39 5.29 2.34
CA ALA A 80 -3.46 4.31 1.78
C ALA A 80 -2.15 4.99 1.36
N GLY A 81 -1.04 4.23 1.35
CA GLY A 81 0.30 4.76 1.13
C GLY A 81 0.56 5.18 -0.32
N HIS A 82 0.51 4.24 -1.27
CA HIS A 82 0.84 4.56 -2.65
C HIS A 82 -0.14 5.55 -3.31
N PRO A 83 -1.46 5.54 -3.01
CA PRO A 83 -2.36 6.57 -3.52
C PRO A 83 -2.00 7.97 -3.07
N THR A 84 -1.50 8.13 -1.85
CA THR A 84 -1.05 9.42 -1.30
C THR A 84 0.16 9.94 -2.08
N LEU A 85 1.19 9.13 -2.25
CA LEU A 85 2.41 9.50 -2.98
C LEU A 85 2.14 9.74 -4.46
N GLY A 86 1.37 8.86 -5.09
CA GLY A 86 1.03 8.98 -6.52
C GLY A 86 0.15 10.18 -6.83
N THR A 87 -0.81 10.49 -5.97
CA THR A 87 -1.65 11.70 -6.11
C THR A 87 -0.82 12.97 -6.00
N ALA A 88 0.06 13.06 -5.00
CA ALA A 88 0.95 14.20 -4.84
C ALA A 88 1.86 14.39 -6.06
N TYR A 89 2.40 13.30 -6.60
CA TYR A 89 3.21 13.31 -7.82
C TYR A 89 2.43 13.88 -9.01
N VAL A 90 1.22 13.39 -9.26
CA VAL A 90 0.36 13.88 -10.35
C VAL A 90 0.07 15.38 -10.22
N LEU A 91 -0.27 15.83 -9.00
CA LEU A 91 -0.59 17.24 -8.76
C LEU A 91 0.61 18.16 -9.03
N ARG A 92 1.82 17.73 -8.67
CA ARG A 92 3.06 18.48 -8.91
C ARG A 92 3.47 18.48 -10.37
N GLU A 93 3.51 17.32 -11.02
CA GLU A 93 3.98 17.16 -12.38
C GLU A 93 3.07 17.83 -13.42
N ASN A 94 1.79 17.95 -13.12
CA ASN A 94 0.80 18.55 -14.03
C ASN A 94 0.49 20.02 -13.70
N GLY A 95 1.31 20.66 -12.87
CA GLY A 95 1.23 22.09 -12.62
C GLY A 95 0.00 22.53 -11.82
N LEU A 96 -0.67 21.62 -11.13
CA LEU A 96 -1.83 21.93 -10.28
C LEU A 96 -1.43 22.57 -8.94
N VAL A 97 -0.14 22.47 -8.63
CA VAL A 97 0.51 23.19 -7.52
C VAL A 97 1.83 23.77 -8.01
N THR A 98 2.32 24.81 -7.33
CA THR A 98 3.65 25.37 -7.58
C THR A 98 4.73 24.40 -7.12
N LYS A 99 5.89 24.35 -7.84
CA LYS A 99 6.98 23.41 -7.52
C LYS A 99 7.62 23.63 -6.14
N ASP A 100 7.50 24.83 -5.59
CA ASP A 100 8.00 25.21 -4.27
C ASP A 100 7.07 24.80 -3.12
N LYS A 101 5.87 24.29 -3.44
CA LYS A 101 4.92 23.80 -2.44
C LYS A 101 5.42 22.50 -1.82
N ASN A 102 6.10 22.61 -0.66
CA ASN A 102 6.70 21.48 0.02
C ASN A 102 6.66 21.68 1.55
N PRO A 103 5.90 20.89 2.32
CA PRO A 103 5.12 19.75 1.85
C PRO A 103 3.82 20.15 1.15
N LEU A 104 3.31 19.24 0.33
CA LEU A 104 1.94 19.26 -0.16
C LEU A 104 1.04 18.57 0.88
N ARG A 105 -0.01 19.26 1.32
CA ARG A 105 -0.92 18.75 2.37
C ARG A 105 -2.19 18.23 1.75
N LEU A 106 -2.41 16.92 1.86
CA LEU A 106 -3.58 16.23 1.35
C LEU A 106 -4.50 15.83 2.50
N ASN A 107 -5.76 16.23 2.42
CA ASN A 107 -6.77 15.93 3.43
C ASN A 107 -7.55 14.67 3.02
N PHE A 108 -7.34 13.62 3.78
CA PHE A 108 -8.06 12.34 3.65
C PHE A 108 -9.07 12.17 4.78
N LYS A 109 -9.94 11.15 4.72
CA LYS A 109 -10.82 10.81 5.85
C LYS A 109 -10.04 10.53 7.14
N ALA A 110 -8.85 9.96 7.04
CA ALA A 110 -7.97 9.70 8.19
C ALA A 110 -7.29 10.94 8.76
N GLY A 111 -7.33 12.08 8.05
CA GLY A 111 -6.71 13.34 8.43
C GLY A 111 -5.81 13.93 7.36
N ILE A 112 -5.14 15.01 7.69
CA ILE A 112 -4.23 15.72 6.79
C ILE A 112 -2.86 15.04 6.80
N ILE A 113 -2.41 14.64 5.63
CA ILE A 113 -1.13 13.98 5.43
C ILE A 113 -0.22 14.91 4.62
N PRO A 114 0.90 15.37 5.19
CA PRO A 114 1.90 16.09 4.43
C PRO A 114 2.74 15.12 3.59
N VAL A 115 3.00 15.51 2.34
CA VAL A 115 3.84 14.77 1.40
C VAL A 115 4.99 15.66 0.96
N TRP A 116 6.19 15.31 1.36
CA TRP A 116 7.42 16.01 0.93
C TRP A 116 7.93 15.43 -0.38
N ALA A 117 8.61 16.27 -1.13
CA ALA A 117 9.36 15.86 -2.31
C ALA A 117 10.82 16.30 -2.14
N GLU A 118 11.74 15.37 -2.38
CA GLU A 118 13.18 15.62 -2.44
C GLU A 118 13.73 14.99 -3.70
N GLU A 119 14.35 15.81 -4.56
CA GLU A 119 14.80 15.37 -5.88
C GLU A 119 13.66 14.72 -6.69
N ASP A 120 13.75 13.42 -6.93
CA ASP A 120 12.78 12.61 -7.69
C ASP A 120 11.91 11.69 -6.81
N LYS A 121 11.95 11.87 -5.46
CA LYS A 121 11.25 11.01 -4.50
C LYS A 121 10.20 11.78 -3.71
N GLY A 122 9.07 11.12 -3.48
CA GLY A 122 8.06 11.55 -2.54
C GLY A 122 8.20 10.84 -1.19
N PHE A 123 8.00 11.56 -0.10
CA PHE A 123 8.08 11.06 1.27
C PHE A 123 6.82 11.41 2.05
N MET A 124 6.37 10.48 2.86
CA MET A 124 5.34 10.70 3.86
C MET A 124 5.74 10.07 5.17
N GLN A 125 5.32 10.70 6.27
CA GLN A 125 5.54 10.17 7.60
C GLN A 125 4.33 9.35 8.01
N HIS A 126 4.59 8.14 8.53
CA HIS A 126 3.56 7.31 9.14
C HIS A 126 3.37 7.67 10.62
N PRO A 127 2.15 7.49 11.16
CA PRO A 127 1.92 7.54 12.61
C PRO A 127 2.77 6.51 13.35
N PRO A 128 2.96 6.66 14.67
CA PRO A 128 3.64 5.64 15.47
C PRO A 128 3.01 4.26 15.31
N ALA A 129 3.86 3.24 15.23
CA ALA A 129 3.41 1.87 15.07
C ALA A 129 2.69 1.35 16.31
N LYS A 130 1.61 0.62 16.09
CA LYS A 130 0.88 -0.14 17.11
C LYS A 130 1.09 -1.62 16.85
N PHE A 131 1.64 -2.31 17.85
CA PHE A 131 1.80 -3.76 17.85
C PHE A 131 0.58 -4.37 18.52
N LEU A 132 -0.20 -5.12 17.75
CA LEU A 132 -1.47 -5.66 18.17
C LEU A 132 -1.35 -7.19 18.42
N GLN A 133 -2.38 -7.96 18.10
CA GLN A 133 -2.43 -9.38 18.40
C GLN A 133 -1.28 -10.17 17.75
N GLU A 134 -0.64 -11.01 18.54
CA GLU A 134 0.23 -12.07 18.03
C GLU A 134 -0.59 -13.34 17.79
N LEU A 135 -0.24 -14.07 16.74
CA LEU A 135 -0.77 -15.40 16.46
C LEU A 135 0.34 -16.43 16.55
N GLU A 136 0.00 -17.58 17.11
CA GLU A 136 0.90 -18.73 17.07
C GLU A 136 0.99 -19.27 15.63
N ARG A 137 2.16 -19.82 15.27
CA ARG A 137 2.28 -20.59 14.04
C ARG A 137 1.31 -21.76 14.08
N SER A 138 0.49 -21.90 13.05
CA SER A 138 -0.54 -22.91 12.98
C SER A 138 -0.70 -23.46 11.58
N GLU A 139 -1.25 -24.67 11.50
CA GLU A 139 -1.65 -25.27 10.24
C GLU A 139 -2.64 -24.39 9.48
N LYS A 140 -3.48 -23.65 10.18
CA LYS A 140 -4.47 -22.75 9.57
C LYS A 140 -3.81 -21.59 8.83
N ILE A 141 -2.81 -20.93 9.42
CA ILE A 141 -2.01 -19.87 8.76
C ILE A 141 -1.25 -20.46 7.58
N SER A 142 -0.65 -21.61 7.78
CA SER A 142 0.05 -22.37 6.75
C SER A 142 -0.85 -22.66 5.55
N GLN A 143 -2.05 -23.18 5.79
CA GLN A 143 -3.06 -23.44 4.75
C GLN A 143 -3.52 -22.16 4.05
N ALA A 144 -3.71 -21.07 4.81
CA ALA A 144 -4.11 -19.77 4.25
C ALA A 144 -3.08 -19.26 3.23
N LEU A 145 -1.80 -19.49 3.48
CA LEU A 145 -0.69 -19.07 2.61
C LEU A 145 -0.31 -20.14 1.57
N GLY A 146 -0.85 -21.35 1.66
CA GLY A 146 -0.47 -22.47 0.78
C GLY A 146 0.96 -22.95 0.99
N LEU A 147 1.48 -22.79 2.21
CA LEU A 147 2.85 -23.19 2.58
C LEU A 147 2.82 -24.31 3.62
N GLY A 148 3.91 -25.07 3.70
CA GLY A 148 4.14 -25.96 4.85
C GLY A 148 4.45 -25.16 6.11
N LEU A 149 4.05 -25.68 7.28
CA LEU A 149 4.28 -25.00 8.57
C LEU A 149 5.76 -24.66 8.80
N LYS A 150 6.66 -25.53 8.36
CA LYS A 150 8.12 -25.33 8.46
C LYS A 150 8.67 -24.21 7.58
N CYS A 151 7.87 -23.69 6.64
CA CYS A 151 8.27 -22.56 5.81
C CYS A 151 8.07 -21.21 6.52
N LEU A 152 7.30 -21.19 7.59
CA LEU A 152 7.12 -20.03 8.45
C LEU A 152 8.32 -19.90 9.40
N ASP A 153 8.89 -18.69 9.47
CA ASP A 153 10.07 -18.44 10.29
C ASP A 153 9.67 -18.32 11.77
N ASP A 154 10.10 -19.25 12.60
CA ASP A 154 9.76 -19.31 14.03
C ASP A 154 10.62 -18.40 14.93
N ARG A 155 11.62 -17.74 14.34
CA ARG A 155 12.47 -16.80 15.10
C ARG A 155 11.77 -15.50 15.43
N PHE A 156 10.71 -15.15 14.71
CA PHE A 156 10.01 -13.87 14.83
C PHE A 156 8.50 -14.09 14.91
N PRO A 157 7.74 -13.23 15.61
CA PRO A 157 6.31 -13.46 15.81
C PRO A 157 5.49 -13.18 14.55
N ILE A 158 4.39 -13.90 14.39
CA ILE A 158 3.31 -13.55 13.48
C ILE A 158 2.43 -12.54 14.24
N GLN A 159 2.36 -11.32 13.76
CA GLN A 159 1.73 -10.24 14.51
C GLN A 159 1.00 -9.24 13.62
N VAL A 160 -0.13 -8.75 14.12
CA VAL A 160 -0.81 -7.59 13.53
C VAL A 160 -0.06 -6.33 13.96
N VAL A 161 0.40 -5.57 12.99
CA VAL A 161 1.07 -4.27 13.21
C VAL A 161 0.41 -3.21 12.33
N SER A 162 0.27 -2.00 12.85
CA SER A 162 -0.40 -0.90 12.15
C SER A 162 0.32 0.42 12.36
N THR A 163 0.49 1.16 11.27
CA THR A 163 0.79 2.59 11.28
C THR A 163 -0.35 3.39 10.64
N GLY A 164 -1.60 2.90 10.79
CA GLY A 164 -2.81 3.46 10.20
C GLY A 164 -3.62 2.43 9.43
N PHE A 165 -2.96 1.54 8.68
CA PHE A 165 -3.56 0.38 8.02
C PHE A 165 -2.98 -0.90 8.61
N PRO A 166 -3.78 -1.71 9.33
CA PRO A 166 -3.28 -2.91 9.99
C PRO A 166 -3.06 -4.06 9.00
N ALA A 167 -1.99 -4.81 9.20
CA ALA A 167 -1.72 -6.04 8.46
C ALA A 167 -1.16 -7.12 9.38
N LEU A 168 -1.45 -8.37 9.05
CA LEU A 168 -0.82 -9.52 9.68
C LEU A 168 0.55 -9.76 9.03
N LEU A 169 1.61 -9.46 9.75
CA LEU A 169 2.99 -9.69 9.29
C LEU A 169 3.38 -11.14 9.57
N VAL A 170 3.79 -11.85 8.51
CA VAL A 170 4.15 -13.27 8.57
C VAL A 170 5.57 -13.44 8.05
N PRO A 171 6.54 -13.74 8.94
CA PRO A 171 7.91 -14.04 8.51
C PRO A 171 7.99 -15.42 7.84
N VAL A 172 8.66 -15.46 6.70
CA VAL A 172 8.88 -16.66 5.88
C VAL A 172 10.38 -16.93 5.78
N ILE A 173 10.78 -18.20 5.84
CA ILE A 173 12.19 -18.58 5.99
C ILE A 173 13.05 -18.15 4.79
N SER A 174 12.56 -18.32 3.56
CA SER A 174 13.37 -18.17 2.36
C SER A 174 12.67 -17.51 1.20
N LEU A 175 13.47 -17.03 0.25
CA LEU A 175 12.98 -16.49 -1.01
C LEU A 175 12.21 -17.55 -1.81
N ASP A 176 12.69 -18.79 -1.82
CA ASP A 176 12.00 -19.89 -2.51
C ASP A 176 10.63 -20.16 -1.90
N ASN A 177 10.53 -20.16 -0.57
CA ASN A 177 9.25 -20.35 0.10
C ASN A 177 8.26 -19.20 -0.16
N ILE A 178 8.71 -17.95 -0.11
CA ILE A 178 7.79 -16.82 -0.35
C ILE A 178 7.27 -16.79 -1.78
N LYS A 179 8.05 -17.22 -2.75
CA LYS A 179 7.62 -17.35 -4.15
C LYS A 179 6.51 -18.39 -4.33
N GLU A 180 6.46 -19.41 -3.47
CA GLU A 180 5.47 -20.48 -3.52
C GLU A 180 4.14 -20.11 -2.85
N VAL A 181 4.03 -18.97 -2.17
CA VAL A 181 2.80 -18.53 -1.54
C VAL A 181 1.66 -18.53 -2.55
N ALA A 182 0.61 -19.27 -2.24
CA ALA A 182 -0.62 -19.37 -3.02
C ALA A 182 -1.80 -19.25 -2.04
N ILE A 183 -2.46 -18.11 -2.05
CA ILE A 183 -3.50 -17.78 -1.08
C ILE A 183 -4.73 -18.66 -1.26
N ASN A 184 -5.16 -19.30 -0.16
CA ASN A 184 -6.51 -19.81 -0.03
C ASN A 184 -7.38 -18.71 0.61
N ALA A 185 -8.16 -18.01 -0.21
CA ALA A 185 -8.92 -16.85 0.23
C ALA A 185 -9.90 -17.16 1.36
N GLN A 186 -10.58 -18.29 1.30
CA GLN A 186 -11.53 -18.69 2.34
C GLN A 186 -10.85 -18.91 3.69
N VAL A 187 -9.75 -19.66 3.70
CA VAL A 187 -8.99 -19.92 4.95
C VAL A 187 -8.34 -18.64 5.46
N LEU A 188 -7.85 -17.78 4.56
CA LEU A 188 -7.31 -16.47 4.93
C LEU A 188 -8.37 -15.59 5.60
N ASP A 189 -9.59 -15.54 5.07
CA ASP A 189 -10.68 -14.79 5.69
C ASP A 189 -11.00 -15.32 7.10
N GLU A 190 -10.97 -16.61 7.30
CA GLU A 190 -11.16 -17.22 8.64
C GLU A 190 -10.05 -16.81 9.64
N VAL A 191 -8.84 -16.50 9.16
CA VAL A 191 -7.74 -16.00 9.98
C VAL A 191 -7.87 -14.50 10.24
N LEU A 192 -8.19 -13.70 9.22
CA LEU A 192 -8.16 -12.24 9.30
C LEU A 192 -9.44 -11.62 9.88
N GLU A 193 -10.62 -12.19 9.59
CA GLU A 193 -11.91 -11.65 10.05
C GLU A 193 -12.00 -11.52 11.57
N PRO A 194 -11.60 -12.52 12.40
CA PRO A 194 -11.59 -12.37 13.86
C PRO A 194 -10.65 -11.28 14.37
N LEU A 195 -9.63 -10.92 13.59
CA LEU A 195 -8.67 -9.85 13.89
C LEU A 195 -9.19 -8.47 13.48
N GLY A 196 -10.26 -8.41 12.69
CA GLY A 196 -10.81 -7.16 12.15
C GLY A 196 -9.90 -6.49 11.13
N ILE A 197 -9.13 -7.26 10.37
CA ILE A 197 -8.18 -6.77 9.35
C ILE A 197 -8.40 -7.48 8.01
N ASP A 198 -7.84 -6.88 6.95
CA ASP A 198 -8.08 -7.34 5.57
C ASP A 198 -6.83 -7.84 4.86
N MET A 199 -5.64 -7.61 5.42
CA MET A 199 -4.39 -7.89 4.72
C MET A 199 -3.46 -8.82 5.50
N VAL A 200 -2.86 -9.76 4.77
CA VAL A 200 -1.67 -10.50 5.18
C VAL A 200 -0.46 -10.02 4.38
N TYR A 201 0.65 -9.82 5.06
CA TYR A 201 1.92 -9.37 4.51
C TYR A 201 3.01 -10.39 4.86
N ALA A 202 3.42 -11.18 3.87
CA ALA A 202 4.50 -12.14 4.02
C ALA A 202 5.84 -11.51 3.63
N PHE A 203 6.90 -11.79 4.38
CA PHE A 203 8.23 -11.27 4.08
C PHE A 203 9.33 -12.24 4.46
N THR A 204 10.48 -12.07 3.82
CA THR A 204 11.74 -12.78 4.13
C THR A 204 12.91 -11.80 4.03
N THR A 205 13.98 -12.08 4.75
CA THR A 205 15.23 -11.33 4.65
C THR A 205 16.13 -11.79 3.49
N GLN A 206 15.75 -12.86 2.81
CA GLN A 206 16.40 -13.25 1.55
C GLN A 206 15.82 -12.42 0.40
N VAL A 207 16.70 -11.92 -0.45
CA VAL A 207 16.33 -10.95 -1.49
C VAL A 207 16.84 -11.40 -2.86
N VAL A 208 16.16 -10.91 -3.92
CA VAL A 208 16.59 -11.12 -5.30
C VAL A 208 17.81 -10.25 -5.60
N HIS A 209 17.77 -8.99 -5.21
CA HIS A 209 18.87 -8.05 -5.40
C HIS A 209 19.55 -7.75 -4.07
N SER A 210 20.86 -7.95 -4.00
CA SER A 210 21.67 -7.85 -2.77
C SER A 210 21.63 -6.47 -2.11
N SER A 211 21.27 -5.42 -2.84
CA SER A 211 21.11 -4.06 -2.30
C SER A 211 19.82 -3.86 -1.51
N PHE A 212 18.89 -4.81 -1.54
CA PHE A 212 17.64 -4.75 -0.81
C PHE A 212 17.72 -5.43 0.55
N THR A 213 16.78 -5.09 1.43
CA THR A 213 16.71 -5.59 2.81
C THR A 213 15.72 -6.73 2.96
N LEU A 214 14.56 -6.60 2.34
CA LEU A 214 13.46 -7.57 2.39
C LEU A 214 12.90 -7.87 1.01
N HIS A 215 12.37 -9.08 0.88
CA HIS A 215 11.43 -9.46 -0.17
C HIS A 215 10.05 -9.73 0.44
N SER A 216 9.01 -9.17 -0.15
CA SER A 216 7.66 -9.25 0.41
C SER A 216 6.59 -9.54 -0.63
N ARG A 217 5.47 -10.07 -0.15
CA ARG A 217 4.22 -10.23 -0.89
C ARG A 217 3.05 -9.89 0.02
N ALA A 218 2.06 -9.17 -0.49
CA ALA A 218 0.90 -8.75 0.28
C ALA A 218 -0.41 -9.12 -0.42
N PHE A 219 -1.40 -9.53 0.35
CA PHE A 219 -2.67 -10.05 -0.15
C PHE A 219 -3.83 -9.53 0.67
N ALA A 220 -4.85 -8.98 0.00
CA ALA A 220 -6.07 -8.47 0.62
C ALA A 220 -7.31 -8.81 -0.24
N PRO A 221 -7.61 -10.11 -0.43
CA PRO A 221 -8.68 -10.53 -1.33
C PRO A 221 -10.06 -10.00 -0.94
N SER A 222 -10.35 -9.84 0.35
CA SER A 222 -11.61 -9.25 0.84
C SER A 222 -11.83 -7.82 0.38
N MET A 223 -10.76 -7.09 0.05
CA MET A 223 -10.80 -5.73 -0.48
C MET A 223 -10.85 -5.67 -2.01
N GLY A 224 -10.93 -6.82 -2.69
CA GLY A 224 -10.82 -6.89 -4.14
C GLY A 224 -9.39 -6.77 -4.65
N ILE A 225 -8.40 -7.02 -3.80
CA ILE A 225 -6.97 -6.99 -4.12
C ILE A 225 -6.39 -8.39 -3.85
N PRO A 226 -6.45 -9.31 -4.82
CA PRO A 226 -5.91 -10.66 -4.64
C PRO A 226 -4.45 -10.68 -4.24
N GLU A 227 -3.63 -9.87 -4.87
CA GLU A 227 -2.25 -9.56 -4.49
C GLU A 227 -1.95 -8.10 -4.80
N ASP A 228 -1.25 -7.41 -3.90
CA ASP A 228 -0.86 -6.02 -4.06
C ASP A 228 0.61 -5.93 -4.49
N PRO A 229 0.93 -5.23 -5.60
CA PRO A 229 2.30 -5.21 -6.13
C PRO A 229 3.26 -4.34 -5.32
N ALA A 230 2.77 -3.36 -4.56
CA ALA A 230 3.60 -2.50 -3.72
C ALA A 230 2.75 -1.87 -2.60
N THR A 231 3.04 -2.22 -1.35
CA THR A 231 2.19 -1.90 -0.21
C THR A 231 2.84 -0.85 0.68
N GLY A 232 2.73 0.40 0.27
CA GLY A 232 3.28 1.54 1.03
C GLY A 232 2.61 1.78 2.37
N SER A 233 1.30 1.51 2.49
CA SER A 233 0.53 1.70 3.73
C SER A 233 1.01 0.85 4.92
N VAL A 234 1.67 -0.26 4.64
CA VAL A 234 2.19 -1.21 5.65
C VAL A 234 3.69 -1.04 5.86
N SER A 235 4.38 -0.30 5.00
CA SER A 235 5.84 -0.19 5.03
C SER A 235 6.38 0.38 6.34
N GLY A 236 5.71 1.35 6.95
CA GLY A 236 6.08 1.88 8.26
C GLY A 236 5.92 0.84 9.38
N ALA A 237 4.86 0.06 9.35
CA ALA A 237 4.64 -1.05 10.28
C ALA A 237 5.73 -2.12 10.15
N VAL A 238 6.13 -2.44 8.92
CA VAL A 238 7.23 -3.36 8.64
C VAL A 238 8.53 -2.84 9.22
N GLY A 239 8.88 -1.57 8.98
CA GLY A 239 10.09 -0.96 9.54
C GLY A 239 10.12 -1.03 11.07
N ALA A 240 9.02 -0.68 11.73
CA ALA A 240 8.90 -0.76 13.18
C ALA A 240 9.02 -2.20 13.72
N TYR A 241 8.46 -3.16 13.01
CA TYR A 241 8.57 -4.59 13.33
C TYR A 241 10.03 -5.06 13.24
N LEU A 242 10.73 -4.72 12.17
CA LEU A 242 12.14 -5.08 11.98
C LEU A 242 13.01 -4.53 13.12
N ALA A 243 12.74 -3.31 13.56
CA ALA A 243 13.44 -2.67 14.67
C ALA A 243 13.13 -3.35 16.02
N LYS A 244 11.86 -3.60 16.30
CA LYS A 244 11.43 -4.18 17.58
C LYS A 244 12.00 -5.56 17.83
N TYR A 245 12.02 -6.40 16.80
CA TYR A 245 12.42 -7.81 16.92
C TYR A 245 13.84 -8.10 16.47
N ASP A 246 14.64 -7.06 16.24
CA ASP A 246 16.03 -7.19 15.76
C ASP A 246 16.15 -8.12 14.54
N VAL A 247 15.23 -8.00 13.60
CA VAL A 247 15.20 -8.84 12.38
C VAL A 247 16.37 -8.53 11.47
N ILE A 248 16.79 -7.28 11.45
CA ILE A 248 17.94 -6.78 10.68
C ILE A 248 18.89 -6.02 11.62
N GLU A 249 20.11 -5.79 11.16
CA GLU A 249 21.10 -4.99 11.88
C GLU A 249 20.60 -3.55 12.06
N LYS A 250 20.89 -2.95 13.23
CA LYS A 250 20.43 -1.60 13.59
C LYS A 250 20.91 -0.53 12.61
N GLU A 251 22.08 -0.72 12.03
CA GLU A 251 22.68 0.19 11.05
C GLU A 251 21.86 0.28 9.76
N LYS A 252 21.05 -0.74 9.46
CA LYS A 252 20.17 -0.78 8.27
C LYS A 252 18.81 -0.11 8.47
N LEU A 253 18.43 0.21 9.71
CA LEU A 253 17.10 0.78 10.01
C LEU A 253 16.87 2.16 9.39
N GLY A 254 17.92 2.92 9.16
CA GLY A 254 17.85 4.21 8.46
C GLY A 254 17.77 4.11 6.94
N ASP A 255 17.89 2.90 6.36
CA ASP A 255 17.90 2.68 4.90
C ASP A 255 17.35 1.29 4.57
N ILE A 256 16.09 1.05 4.91
CA ILE A 256 15.40 -0.20 4.59
C ILE A 256 14.89 -0.10 3.16
N LYS A 257 15.22 -1.11 2.34
CA LYS A 257 14.76 -1.23 0.96
C LYS A 257 13.98 -2.52 0.80
N ILE A 258 12.71 -2.41 0.46
CA ILE A 258 11.80 -3.55 0.28
C ILE A 258 11.55 -3.78 -1.20
N GLU A 259 11.83 -4.98 -1.66
CA GLU A 259 11.39 -5.44 -2.99
C GLU A 259 10.04 -6.16 -2.87
N GLN A 260 9.11 -5.84 -3.75
CA GLN A 260 7.77 -6.43 -3.80
C GLN A 260 7.24 -6.47 -5.23
N GLY A 261 6.27 -7.31 -5.50
CA GLY A 261 5.56 -7.35 -6.78
C GLY A 261 6.27 -8.16 -7.88
N TYR A 262 7.38 -8.79 -7.59
CA TYR A 262 8.16 -9.55 -8.57
C TYR A 262 7.37 -10.73 -9.14
N GLU A 263 6.63 -11.43 -8.30
CA GLU A 263 5.78 -12.57 -8.68
C GLU A 263 4.58 -12.14 -9.53
N MET A 264 4.22 -10.86 -9.48
CA MET A 264 3.19 -10.24 -10.34
C MET A 264 3.77 -9.62 -11.62
N LYS A 265 5.08 -9.73 -11.85
CA LYS A 265 5.81 -9.04 -12.93
C LYS A 265 5.66 -7.51 -12.88
N ARG A 266 5.48 -6.98 -11.66
CA ARG A 266 5.43 -5.54 -11.38
C ARG A 266 6.42 -5.20 -10.26
N PRO A 267 7.73 -5.33 -10.53
CA PRO A 267 8.73 -5.09 -9.49
C PRO A 267 8.62 -3.68 -8.94
N SER A 268 8.68 -3.57 -7.62
CA SER A 268 8.64 -2.33 -6.90
C SER A 268 9.78 -2.19 -5.92
N SER A 269 10.10 -0.94 -5.58
CA SER A 269 11.09 -0.57 -4.57
C SER A 269 10.45 0.38 -3.58
N ILE A 270 10.35 -0.03 -2.33
CA ILE A 270 9.78 0.78 -1.25
C ILE A 270 10.89 1.08 -0.25
N TYR A 271 11.11 2.37 0.04
CA TYR A 271 12.12 2.83 0.96
C TYR A 271 11.48 3.23 2.28
N VAL A 272 12.07 2.74 3.39
CA VAL A 272 11.59 2.99 4.75
C VAL A 272 12.76 3.43 5.62
N GLN A 273 12.50 4.41 6.48
CA GLN A 273 13.42 4.85 7.52
C GLN A 273 12.73 4.76 8.88
N VAL A 274 13.44 4.24 9.87
CA VAL A 274 12.96 4.10 11.25
C VAL A 274 13.86 4.90 12.20
#